data_2f23d6d5803265c3d85de92dbc0057e1
#
_entry.id   2f23d6d5803265c3d85de92dbc0057e1
#
_cell.length_a   1.000
_cell.length_b   1.000
_cell.length_c   1.000
_cell.angle_alpha   90.00
_cell.angle_beta   90.00
_cell.angle_gamma   90.00
#
_symmetry.space_group_name_H-M   'P 1'
#
loop_
_entity.id
_entity.type
_entity.pdbx_description
1 polymer ?
#
loop_
_entity_poly.entity_id
_entity_poly.type
_entity_poly.pdbx_seq_one_letter_code
_entity_poly.pdbx_strand_id
1 'polypeptide(L)'
;MVGLSSYLIIPIRSNAGVPLNQYSPNTANQFKNYYNRENFTKPPLVYGQYYTALPPENFETTENGQLKPIFAKEQKTIFPRMWNYENIAYENGYIEWVGQPEETVIINGEERVKPSFKQNLQFFFSYQLNYMYFRYLLNNFSGKVNDVQGYGDYKNSQWTTGIKYIEDKMSINSQTLNPQAQKGHNIYYAIPLLLIIIGLFYHLRKDSKYFLVNLILFFFSSIALVLYLNQAAYQPRERDYVFLLSFASLSLWLVIGIFSISQTIANIIKLRRPIYITPIFIALPIYIGIENYDDHNHAGQYTARNFAISMLESCDKNAILFVNGDNDTFPLWYVQNVEGIRRDVRVIN
;
A
#
# COMPACT_ATOMS: atom_id res chain seq x y z
N MET A 1 -7.10 25.10 -5.49
CA MET A 1 -6.89 25.75 -4.18
C MET A 1 -7.74 25.15 -3.08
N VAL A 2 -9.06 24.94 -3.25
CA VAL A 2 -9.94 24.37 -2.22
C VAL A 2 -9.45 23.02 -1.69
N GLY A 3 -8.98 22.12 -2.56
CA GLY A 3 -8.47 20.79 -2.11
C GLY A 3 -7.22 20.86 -1.21
N LEU A 4 -6.37 21.88 -1.39
CA LEU A 4 -5.18 22.06 -0.56
C LEU A 4 -5.50 22.73 0.79
N SER A 5 -6.63 23.43 0.89
CA SER A 5 -7.03 24.08 2.16
C SER A 5 -7.32 23.08 3.28
N SER A 6 -7.66 21.82 2.95
CA SER A 6 -7.84 20.76 3.95
C SER A 6 -6.56 20.48 4.75
N TYR A 7 -5.38 20.71 4.19
CA TYR A 7 -4.12 20.56 4.93
C TYR A 7 -3.98 21.59 6.05
N LEU A 8 -4.65 22.75 5.98
CA LEU A 8 -4.66 23.77 7.06
C LEU A 8 -5.34 23.27 8.33
N ILE A 9 -6.16 22.21 8.25
CA ILE A 9 -6.75 21.57 9.41
C ILE A 9 -5.66 21.04 10.34
N ILE A 10 -4.52 20.59 9.82
CA ILE A 10 -3.41 20.02 10.61
C ILE A 10 -2.87 21.05 11.63
N PRO A 11 -2.33 22.21 11.21
CA PRO A 11 -1.83 23.19 12.16
C PRO A 11 -2.94 23.80 13.03
N ILE A 12 -4.17 23.94 12.54
CA ILE A 12 -5.31 24.42 13.34
C ILE A 12 -5.58 23.44 14.49
N ARG A 13 -5.68 22.15 14.22
CA ARG A 13 -5.91 21.12 15.25
C ARG A 13 -4.71 21.00 16.18
N SER A 14 -3.49 21.08 15.67
CA SER A 14 -2.26 21.04 16.47
C SER A 14 -2.20 22.17 17.50
N ASN A 15 -2.73 23.37 17.18
CA ASN A 15 -2.81 24.50 18.10
C ASN A 15 -4.05 24.49 19.01
N ALA A 16 -4.98 23.55 18.82
CA ALA A 16 -6.21 23.47 19.62
C ALA A 16 -6.05 22.71 20.96
N GLY A 17 -4.83 22.41 21.39
CA GLY A 17 -4.57 21.71 22.65
C GLY A 17 -5.09 20.27 22.69
N VAL A 18 -5.08 19.57 21.55
CA VAL A 18 -5.49 18.16 21.47
C VAL A 18 -4.57 17.26 22.32
N PRO A 19 -5.10 16.24 23.00
CA PRO A 19 -4.31 15.38 23.89
C PRO A 19 -3.22 14.58 23.15
N LEU A 20 -3.43 14.28 21.86
CA LEU A 20 -2.48 13.58 21.00
C LEU A 20 -2.11 14.49 19.84
N ASN A 21 -0.87 14.99 19.84
CA ASN A 21 -0.34 15.91 18.85
C ASN A 21 0.98 15.42 18.31
N GLN A 22 0.93 14.41 17.43
CA GLN A 22 2.12 13.77 16.88
C GLN A 22 2.93 14.77 16.03
N TYR A 23 4.24 14.86 16.29
CA TYR A 23 5.18 15.82 15.68
C TYR A 23 4.84 17.30 15.90
N SER A 24 3.81 17.62 16.62
CA SER A 24 3.41 18.98 17.03
C SER A 24 3.59 20.05 15.94
N PRO A 25 2.92 19.95 14.77
CA PRO A 25 3.07 20.91 13.68
C PRO A 25 2.39 22.27 13.96
N ASN A 26 2.80 22.95 15.04
CA ASN A 26 2.18 24.16 15.57
C ASN A 26 2.63 25.43 14.85
N THR A 27 3.87 25.44 14.34
CA THR A 27 4.47 26.58 13.64
C THR A 27 4.56 26.31 12.15
N ALA A 28 4.77 27.33 11.33
CA ALA A 28 4.93 27.19 9.88
C ALA A 28 6.10 26.26 9.51
N ASN A 29 7.23 26.32 10.24
CA ASN A 29 8.38 25.45 9.98
C ASN A 29 8.07 24.00 10.38
N GLN A 30 7.46 23.76 11.52
CA GLN A 30 7.07 22.41 11.94
C GLN A 30 6.02 21.81 10.99
N PHE A 31 5.08 22.62 10.51
CA PHE A 31 4.11 22.19 9.51
C PHE A 31 4.79 21.86 8.17
N LYS A 32 5.74 22.68 7.71
CA LYS A 32 6.56 22.41 6.53
C LYS A 32 7.30 21.08 6.67
N ASN A 33 7.95 20.85 7.82
CA ASN A 33 8.71 19.63 8.09
C ASN A 33 7.80 18.40 8.14
N TYR A 34 6.64 18.52 8.78
CA TYR A 34 5.61 17.48 8.82
C TYR A 34 5.11 17.15 7.41
N TYR A 35 4.76 18.17 6.63
CA TYR A 35 4.27 18.01 5.26
C TYR A 35 5.33 17.39 4.34
N ASN A 36 6.58 17.81 4.46
CA ASN A 36 7.71 17.27 3.71
C ASN A 36 8.18 15.90 4.21
N ARG A 37 7.55 15.37 5.26
CA ARG A 37 7.92 14.09 5.87
C ARG A 37 9.40 14.03 6.29
N GLU A 38 9.94 15.13 6.81
CA GLU A 38 11.34 15.20 7.21
C GLU A 38 11.67 14.21 8.35
N ASN A 39 10.68 13.86 9.18
CA ASN A 39 10.83 12.91 10.28
C ASN A 39 10.87 11.42 9.84
N PHE A 40 10.81 11.15 8.55
CA PHE A 40 10.83 9.79 8.03
C PHE A 40 12.02 9.57 7.10
N THR A 41 12.61 8.37 7.14
CA THR A 41 13.63 7.97 6.18
C THR A 41 13.08 8.03 4.76
N LYS A 42 13.75 8.78 3.90
CA LYS A 42 13.36 8.92 2.49
C LYS A 42 14.13 7.90 1.65
N PRO A 43 13.44 6.99 0.95
CA PRO A 43 14.12 6.07 0.04
C PRO A 43 14.77 6.84 -1.12
N PRO A 44 15.95 6.46 -1.58
CA PRO A 44 16.59 7.04 -2.74
C PRO A 44 15.81 6.66 -4.01
N LEU A 45 15.52 7.64 -4.90
CA LEU A 45 14.72 7.40 -6.10
C LEU A 45 15.54 7.20 -7.36
N VAL A 46 16.54 8.08 -7.58
CA VAL A 46 17.33 8.12 -8.82
C VAL A 46 18.76 7.64 -8.58
N TYR A 47 19.37 8.13 -7.51
CA TYR A 47 20.74 7.79 -7.15
C TYR A 47 20.88 7.73 -5.63
N GLY A 48 21.47 6.65 -5.11
CA GLY A 48 21.63 6.45 -3.68
C GLY A 48 22.20 5.08 -3.31
N GLN A 49 22.24 4.81 -2.02
CA GLN A 49 22.79 3.58 -1.47
C GLN A 49 22.02 2.32 -1.91
N TYR A 50 22.71 1.20 -1.85
CA TYR A 50 22.15 -0.13 -2.05
C TYR A 50 22.20 -0.95 -0.74
N TYR A 51 21.50 -2.06 -0.65
CA TYR A 51 21.28 -2.79 0.60
C TYR A 51 22.54 -3.43 1.22
N THR A 52 23.58 -3.70 0.42
CA THR A 52 24.87 -4.20 0.91
C THR A 52 25.87 -3.08 1.23
N ALA A 53 25.43 -1.80 1.22
CA ALA A 53 26.24 -0.68 1.63
C ALA A 53 26.59 -0.76 3.12
N LEU A 54 27.81 -0.38 3.48
CA LEU A 54 28.20 -0.29 4.87
C LEU A 54 27.42 0.81 5.59
N PRO A 55 27.16 0.65 6.91
CA PRO A 55 26.60 1.73 7.70
C PRO A 55 27.41 3.01 7.54
N PRO A 56 26.77 4.18 7.42
CA PRO A 56 27.49 5.43 7.22
C PRO A 56 28.26 5.82 8.48
N GLU A 57 29.52 6.21 8.31
CA GLU A 57 30.35 6.76 9.38
C GLU A 57 30.14 8.27 9.55
N ASN A 58 29.73 8.94 8.48
CA ASN A 58 29.55 10.38 8.43
C ASN A 58 28.06 10.76 8.26
N PHE A 59 27.66 11.83 8.95
CA PHE A 59 26.32 12.36 8.91
C PHE A 59 26.35 13.86 8.64
N GLU A 60 25.45 14.33 7.80
CA GLU A 60 25.18 15.73 7.56
C GLU A 60 23.97 16.15 8.41
N THR A 61 24.12 17.26 9.13
CA THR A 61 22.99 17.85 9.84
C THR A 61 22.16 18.68 8.88
N THR A 62 20.91 18.29 8.68
CA THR A 62 19.98 19.07 7.86
C THR A 62 19.64 20.41 8.52
N GLU A 63 19.06 21.36 7.75
CA GLU A 63 18.58 22.65 8.29
C GLU A 63 17.64 22.49 9.50
N ASN A 64 17.00 21.33 9.65
CA ASN A 64 16.05 21.00 10.70
C ASN A 64 16.70 20.25 11.88
N GLY A 65 18.05 20.13 11.91
CA GLY A 65 18.78 19.44 12.97
C GLY A 65 18.77 17.92 12.90
N GLN A 66 18.25 17.31 11.82
CA GLN A 66 18.25 15.86 11.64
C GLN A 66 19.57 15.38 11.02
N LEU A 67 20.04 14.24 11.47
CA LEU A 67 21.22 13.59 10.92
C LEU A 67 20.86 12.79 9.67
N LYS A 68 21.44 13.17 8.53
CA LYS A 68 21.29 12.46 7.26
C LYS A 68 22.57 11.68 6.98
N PRO A 69 22.49 10.37 6.72
CA PRO A 69 23.67 9.54 6.45
C PRO A 69 24.32 9.93 5.11
N ILE A 70 25.66 10.03 5.11
CA ILE A 70 26.46 10.29 3.93
C ILE A 70 27.15 8.99 3.52
N PHE A 71 26.79 8.47 2.35
CA PHE A 71 27.45 7.30 1.76
C PHE A 71 28.53 7.71 0.78
N ALA A 72 29.63 6.96 0.70
CA ALA A 72 30.64 7.09 -0.32
C ALA A 72 30.06 6.86 -1.73
N LYS A 73 30.74 7.32 -2.77
CA LYS A 73 30.29 7.18 -4.16
C LYS A 73 30.18 5.70 -4.57
N GLU A 74 31.09 4.89 -4.10
CA GLU A 74 31.19 3.45 -4.36
C GLU A 74 30.00 2.68 -3.76
N GLN A 75 29.40 3.24 -2.70
CA GLN A 75 28.24 2.68 -1.99
C GLN A 75 26.89 3.11 -2.62
N LYS A 76 26.92 3.81 -3.75
CA LYS A 76 25.74 4.31 -4.44
C LYS A 76 25.57 3.69 -5.82
N THR A 77 24.32 3.62 -6.26
CA THR A 77 23.96 3.14 -7.59
C THR A 77 22.88 4.00 -8.21
N ILE A 78 22.73 3.90 -9.53
CA ILE A 78 21.62 4.52 -10.26
C ILE A 78 20.40 3.61 -10.12
N PHE A 79 19.20 4.23 -9.94
CA PHE A 79 17.94 3.53 -9.79
C PHE A 79 17.95 2.49 -8.65
N PRO A 80 18.28 2.89 -7.40
CA PRO A 80 18.43 1.99 -6.27
C PRO A 80 17.07 1.50 -5.77
N ARG A 81 16.61 0.36 -6.25
CA ARG A 81 15.35 -0.27 -5.81
C ARG A 81 15.55 -1.12 -4.56
N MET A 82 16.72 -1.72 -4.43
CA MET A 82 17.15 -2.51 -3.27
C MET A 82 18.07 -1.66 -2.38
N TRP A 83 17.50 -0.74 -1.64
CA TRP A 83 18.24 0.34 -0.96
C TRP A 83 18.37 0.18 0.56
N ASN A 84 17.47 -0.61 1.19
CA ASN A 84 17.40 -0.67 2.64
C ASN A 84 18.44 -1.65 3.18
N TYR A 85 19.43 -1.11 3.90
CA TYR A 85 20.57 -1.80 4.49
C TYR A 85 20.40 -2.03 6.00
N GLU A 86 19.30 -1.54 6.62
CA GLU A 86 19.16 -1.46 8.07
C GLU A 86 18.88 -2.83 8.73
N ASN A 87 18.37 -3.80 7.99
CA ASN A 87 17.98 -5.09 8.55
C ASN A 87 18.26 -6.23 7.57
N ILE A 88 18.84 -7.31 8.10
CA ILE A 88 19.14 -8.54 7.35
C ILE A 88 17.88 -9.18 6.72
N ALA A 89 16.70 -8.95 7.29
CA ALA A 89 15.46 -9.42 6.70
C ALA A 89 15.20 -8.79 5.32
N TYR A 90 15.57 -7.52 5.12
CA TYR A 90 15.48 -6.89 3.81
C TYR A 90 16.46 -7.48 2.81
N GLU A 91 17.70 -7.76 3.24
CA GLU A 91 18.69 -8.42 2.42
C GLU A 91 18.20 -9.78 1.93
N ASN A 92 17.72 -10.64 2.83
CA ASN A 92 17.14 -11.93 2.48
C ASN A 92 15.99 -11.80 1.47
N GLY A 93 15.09 -10.84 1.71
CA GLY A 93 13.99 -10.59 0.79
C GLY A 93 14.44 -10.11 -0.59
N TYR A 94 15.49 -9.30 -0.70
CA TYR A 94 16.04 -8.92 -2.00
C TYR A 94 16.64 -10.13 -2.71
N ILE A 95 17.41 -10.96 -2.00
CA ILE A 95 18.03 -12.18 -2.54
C ILE A 95 16.98 -13.18 -3.04
N GLU A 96 15.88 -13.35 -2.33
CA GLU A 96 14.76 -14.23 -2.75
C GLU A 96 14.15 -13.76 -4.07
N TRP A 97 14.05 -12.44 -4.31
CA TRP A 97 13.43 -11.91 -5.52
C TRP A 97 14.36 -11.84 -6.72
N VAL A 98 15.67 -11.61 -6.53
CA VAL A 98 16.59 -11.35 -7.63
C VAL A 98 17.86 -12.20 -7.63
N GLY A 99 18.04 -13.05 -6.63
CA GLY A 99 19.27 -13.83 -6.44
C GLY A 99 20.38 -13.05 -5.73
N GLN A 100 21.54 -13.68 -5.62
CA GLN A 100 22.73 -13.05 -5.03
C GLN A 100 23.22 -11.87 -5.87
N PRO A 101 23.85 -10.84 -5.25
CA PRO A 101 24.43 -9.72 -5.99
C PRO A 101 25.45 -10.18 -7.03
N GLU A 102 25.39 -9.61 -8.24
CA GLU A 102 26.19 -10.05 -9.40
C GLU A 102 27.47 -9.23 -9.60
N GLU A 103 27.55 -8.05 -9.02
CA GLU A 103 28.69 -7.14 -9.17
C GLU A 103 29.53 -7.08 -7.87
N THR A 104 30.82 -6.73 -8.01
CA THR A 104 31.68 -6.43 -6.87
C THR A 104 32.20 -4.99 -6.95
N VAL A 105 32.51 -4.41 -5.81
CA VAL A 105 33.06 -3.06 -5.67
C VAL A 105 34.07 -3.04 -4.52
N ILE A 106 35.12 -2.27 -4.66
CA ILE A 106 36.11 -2.10 -3.59
C ILE A 106 35.68 -0.93 -2.71
N ILE A 107 35.47 -1.19 -1.41
CA ILE A 107 35.15 -0.19 -0.39
C ILE A 107 36.21 -0.30 0.72
N ASN A 108 36.92 0.78 0.99
CA ASN A 108 37.97 0.83 1.99
C ASN A 108 39.05 -0.27 1.83
N GLY A 109 39.33 -0.70 0.58
CA GLY A 109 40.30 -1.75 0.27
C GLY A 109 39.75 -3.18 0.38
N GLU A 110 38.49 -3.37 0.76
CA GLU A 110 37.84 -4.67 0.81
C GLU A 110 36.89 -4.84 -0.40
N GLU A 111 36.89 -6.05 -0.95
CA GLU A 111 35.93 -6.42 -1.99
C GLU A 111 34.54 -6.69 -1.37
N ARG A 112 33.52 -6.00 -1.86
CA ARG A 112 32.13 -6.10 -1.42
C ARG A 112 31.20 -6.37 -2.58
N VAL A 113 30.12 -7.09 -2.32
CA VAL A 113 29.11 -7.38 -3.32
C VAL A 113 28.13 -6.20 -3.50
N LYS A 114 27.67 -6.00 -4.73
CA LYS A 114 26.78 -4.93 -5.12
C LYS A 114 25.69 -5.46 -6.07
N PRO A 115 24.42 -5.07 -5.88
CA PRO A 115 23.37 -5.42 -6.85
C PRO A 115 23.60 -4.70 -8.17
N SER A 116 23.48 -5.44 -9.29
CA SER A 116 23.57 -4.88 -10.63
C SER A 116 22.36 -3.98 -10.97
N PHE A 117 22.50 -3.13 -11.99
CA PHE A 117 21.38 -2.36 -12.52
C PHE A 117 20.24 -3.25 -13.01
N LYS A 118 20.58 -4.38 -13.65
CA LYS A 118 19.62 -5.40 -14.11
C LYS A 118 18.81 -5.97 -12.94
N GLN A 119 19.46 -6.28 -11.82
CA GLN A 119 18.79 -6.78 -10.62
C GLN A 119 17.86 -5.72 -10.00
N ASN A 120 18.26 -4.44 -10.00
CA ASN A 120 17.34 -3.35 -9.59
C ASN A 120 16.11 -3.26 -10.48
N LEU A 121 16.26 -3.41 -11.82
CA LEU A 121 15.12 -3.46 -12.74
C LEU A 121 14.25 -4.72 -12.50
N GLN A 122 14.88 -5.86 -12.32
CA GLN A 122 14.16 -7.11 -12.01
C GLN A 122 13.32 -6.97 -10.75
N PHE A 123 13.90 -6.42 -9.67
CA PHE A 123 13.18 -6.17 -8.41
C PHE A 123 12.03 -5.18 -8.60
N PHE A 124 12.23 -4.10 -9.36
CA PHE A 124 11.18 -3.15 -9.68
C PHE A 124 9.99 -3.81 -10.39
N PHE A 125 10.24 -4.58 -11.44
CA PHE A 125 9.16 -5.17 -12.22
C PHE A 125 8.51 -6.37 -11.52
N SER A 126 9.30 -7.26 -10.89
CA SER A 126 8.76 -8.47 -10.25
C SER A 126 8.10 -8.17 -8.91
N TYR A 127 8.80 -7.47 -8.01
CA TYR A 127 8.30 -7.20 -6.67
C TYR A 127 7.45 -5.93 -6.61
N GLN A 128 8.06 -4.75 -6.93
CA GLN A 128 7.38 -3.48 -6.66
C GLN A 128 6.16 -3.26 -7.57
N LEU A 129 6.27 -3.58 -8.85
CA LEU A 129 5.18 -3.35 -9.79
C LEU A 129 4.23 -4.54 -9.88
N ASN A 130 4.73 -5.74 -10.09
CA ASN A 130 3.86 -6.91 -10.27
C ASN A 130 3.24 -7.37 -8.94
N TYR A 131 4.07 -7.69 -7.94
CA TYR A 131 3.56 -8.24 -6.68
C TYR A 131 2.85 -7.19 -5.83
N MET A 132 3.44 -6.01 -5.59
CA MET A 132 2.88 -4.99 -4.70
C MET A 132 1.75 -4.17 -5.32
N TYR A 133 1.67 -4.05 -6.65
CA TYR A 133 0.62 -3.26 -7.31
C TYR A 133 -0.33 -4.11 -8.16
N PHE A 134 0.16 -4.80 -9.21
CA PHE A 134 -0.75 -5.51 -10.13
C PHE A 134 -1.46 -6.68 -9.48
N ARG A 135 -0.79 -7.47 -8.65
CA ARG A 135 -1.46 -8.52 -7.87
C ARG A 135 -2.60 -7.93 -7.05
N TYR A 136 -2.35 -6.83 -6.35
CA TYR A 136 -3.36 -6.17 -5.53
C TYR A 136 -4.50 -5.57 -6.37
N LEU A 137 -4.19 -4.98 -7.52
CA LEU A 137 -5.20 -4.55 -8.48
C LEU A 137 -6.10 -5.72 -8.91
N LEU A 138 -5.49 -6.86 -9.26
CA LEU A 138 -6.23 -8.05 -9.68
C LEU A 138 -7.05 -8.67 -8.53
N ASN A 139 -6.56 -8.62 -7.29
CA ASN A 139 -7.35 -9.01 -6.11
C ASN A 139 -8.67 -8.23 -6.01
N ASN A 140 -8.64 -6.93 -6.30
CA ASN A 140 -9.82 -6.07 -6.20
C ASN A 140 -10.80 -6.18 -7.38
N PHE A 141 -10.32 -6.55 -8.57
CA PHE A 141 -11.15 -6.53 -9.80
C PHE A 141 -11.35 -7.90 -10.46
N SER A 142 -10.67 -8.94 -10.00
CA SER A 142 -10.82 -10.31 -10.51
C SER A 142 -11.29 -11.27 -9.42
N GLY A 143 -10.68 -11.21 -8.24
CA GLY A 143 -10.95 -12.05 -7.09
C GLY A 143 -9.67 -12.32 -6.30
N LYS A 144 -9.80 -12.78 -5.07
CA LYS A 144 -8.74 -12.98 -4.10
C LYS A 144 -8.77 -14.37 -3.51
N VAL A 145 -7.60 -14.99 -3.34
CA VAL A 145 -7.51 -16.35 -2.77
C VAL A 145 -7.70 -16.33 -1.25
N ASN A 146 -7.08 -15.40 -0.54
CA ASN A 146 -7.21 -15.21 0.91
C ASN A 146 -6.57 -13.89 1.37
N ASP A 147 -6.76 -13.54 2.65
CA ASP A 147 -6.22 -12.33 3.30
C ASP A 147 -4.85 -12.52 3.97
N VAL A 148 -4.27 -13.70 3.88
CA VAL A 148 -2.97 -13.97 4.49
C VAL A 148 -1.87 -13.30 3.69
N GLN A 149 -1.07 -12.44 4.33
CA GLN A 149 0.07 -11.81 3.67
C GLN A 149 1.10 -12.87 3.24
N GLY A 150 1.38 -12.95 1.95
CA GLY A 150 2.18 -14.04 1.36
C GLY A 150 3.67 -13.75 1.21
N TYR A 151 4.10 -12.49 1.34
CA TYR A 151 5.50 -12.06 1.14
C TYR A 151 6.12 -12.52 -0.19
N GLY A 152 5.31 -12.84 -1.19
CA GLY A 152 5.75 -13.32 -2.50
C GLY A 152 5.45 -14.79 -2.77
N ASP A 153 4.92 -15.54 -1.81
CA ASP A 153 4.52 -16.91 -2.06
C ASP A 153 3.29 -17.01 -2.99
N TYR A 154 3.13 -18.17 -3.65
CA TYR A 154 2.03 -18.40 -4.60
C TYR A 154 0.73 -18.88 -3.92
N LYS A 155 0.72 -19.08 -2.62
CA LYS A 155 -0.43 -19.65 -1.88
C LYS A 155 -1.27 -18.58 -1.23
N ASN A 156 -0.63 -17.50 -0.77
CA ASN A 156 -1.26 -16.48 0.06
C ASN A 156 -1.39 -15.16 -0.67
N SER A 157 -2.50 -14.45 -0.41
CA SER A 157 -2.80 -13.12 -0.95
C SER A 157 -2.69 -13.01 -2.48
N GLN A 158 -2.87 -14.12 -3.21
CA GLN A 158 -2.87 -14.14 -4.66
C GLN A 158 -4.25 -13.80 -5.21
N TRP A 159 -4.26 -13.30 -6.44
CA TRP A 159 -5.50 -13.08 -7.17
C TRP A 159 -6.03 -14.39 -7.78
N THR A 160 -7.33 -14.43 -8.01
CA THR A 160 -8.02 -15.56 -8.66
C THR A 160 -9.05 -15.06 -9.66
N THR A 161 -9.41 -15.91 -10.60
CA THR A 161 -10.53 -15.65 -11.50
C THR A 161 -11.78 -16.41 -11.10
N GLY A 162 -11.69 -17.43 -10.23
CA GLY A 162 -12.75 -18.39 -9.97
C GLY A 162 -13.04 -19.31 -11.16
N ILE A 163 -12.25 -19.24 -12.24
CA ILE A 163 -12.40 -20.08 -13.44
C ILE A 163 -11.40 -21.20 -13.38
N LYS A 164 -11.84 -22.42 -13.05
CA LYS A 164 -11.01 -23.59 -12.82
C LYS A 164 -9.93 -23.80 -13.90
N TYR A 165 -10.29 -23.66 -15.18
CA TYR A 165 -9.34 -23.83 -16.28
C TYR A 165 -8.14 -22.86 -16.23
N ILE A 166 -8.35 -21.63 -15.76
CA ILE A 166 -7.30 -20.63 -15.60
C ILE A 166 -6.49 -20.92 -14.33
N GLU A 167 -7.16 -21.26 -13.25
CA GLU A 167 -6.53 -21.55 -11.96
C GLU A 167 -5.63 -22.78 -11.98
N ASP A 168 -6.07 -23.85 -12.65
CA ASP A 168 -5.26 -25.05 -12.85
C ASP A 168 -3.94 -24.73 -13.58
N LYS A 169 -3.97 -23.80 -14.55
CA LYS A 169 -2.76 -23.33 -15.24
C LYS A 169 -1.86 -22.42 -14.39
N MET A 170 -2.45 -21.71 -13.44
CA MET A 170 -1.72 -20.79 -12.54
C MET A 170 -1.25 -21.47 -11.26
N SER A 171 -1.53 -22.77 -11.09
CA SER A 171 -1.22 -23.54 -9.88
C SER A 171 -1.81 -22.91 -8.60
N ILE A 172 -2.92 -22.21 -8.73
CA ILE A 172 -3.63 -21.60 -7.59
C ILE A 172 -4.43 -22.72 -6.92
N ASN A 173 -4.04 -23.09 -5.70
CA ASN A 173 -4.75 -24.10 -4.92
C ASN A 173 -5.43 -23.46 -3.71
N SER A 174 -6.71 -23.15 -3.84
CA SER A 174 -7.54 -22.58 -2.77
C SER A 174 -7.96 -23.58 -1.68
N GLN A 175 -7.73 -24.88 -1.90
CA GLN A 175 -8.30 -25.95 -1.05
C GLN A 175 -7.53 -26.22 0.26
N THR A 176 -6.36 -25.61 0.48
CA THR A 176 -5.51 -25.89 1.64
C THR A 176 -5.58 -24.84 2.76
N LEU A 177 -6.57 -23.95 2.71
CA LEU A 177 -6.66 -22.83 3.64
C LEU A 177 -7.36 -23.22 4.95
N ASN A 178 -6.88 -22.68 6.06
CA ASN A 178 -7.61 -22.75 7.32
C ASN A 178 -8.95 -21.99 7.22
N PRO A 179 -9.96 -22.29 8.05
CA PRO A 179 -11.29 -21.67 7.95
C PRO A 179 -11.29 -20.14 8.06
N GLN A 180 -10.32 -19.54 8.76
CA GLN A 180 -10.20 -18.08 8.87
C GLN A 180 -9.63 -17.46 7.57
N ALA A 181 -8.65 -18.11 6.95
CA ALA A 181 -8.12 -17.67 5.68
C ALA A 181 -9.13 -17.82 4.53
N GLN A 182 -10.11 -18.74 4.66
CA GLN A 182 -11.18 -18.92 3.67
C GLN A 182 -12.16 -17.75 3.63
N LYS A 183 -12.33 -16.96 4.69
CA LYS A 183 -13.19 -15.77 4.66
C LYS A 183 -12.73 -14.73 3.65
N GLY A 184 -11.43 -14.57 3.47
CA GLY A 184 -10.88 -13.68 2.46
C GLY A 184 -10.85 -14.27 1.03
N HIS A 185 -11.53 -15.41 0.79
CA HIS A 185 -11.64 -16.01 -0.54
C HIS A 185 -12.83 -15.41 -1.30
N ASN A 186 -12.56 -14.44 -2.14
CA ASN A 186 -13.59 -13.68 -2.87
C ASN A 186 -13.44 -13.90 -4.39
N ILE A 187 -14.53 -14.23 -5.08
CA ILE A 187 -14.52 -14.53 -6.51
C ILE A 187 -15.40 -13.53 -7.26
N TYR A 188 -14.83 -12.80 -8.22
CA TYR A 188 -15.60 -11.88 -9.08
C TYR A 188 -15.60 -12.30 -10.54
N TYR A 189 -15.07 -13.47 -10.88
CA TYR A 189 -15.00 -14.03 -12.24
C TYR A 189 -14.32 -13.08 -13.25
N ALA A 190 -13.46 -12.21 -12.77
CA ALA A 190 -12.83 -11.13 -13.55
C ALA A 190 -13.84 -10.22 -14.30
N ILE A 191 -15.14 -10.23 -13.93
CA ILE A 191 -16.16 -9.40 -14.56
C ILE A 191 -15.85 -7.91 -14.42
N PRO A 192 -15.49 -7.36 -13.24
CA PRO A 192 -15.10 -5.96 -13.12
C PRO A 192 -13.92 -5.61 -14.00
N LEU A 193 -12.89 -6.48 -14.08
CA LEU A 193 -11.70 -6.27 -14.90
C LEU A 193 -12.06 -6.20 -16.39
N LEU A 194 -12.91 -7.10 -16.88
CA LEU A 194 -13.37 -7.09 -18.27
C LEU A 194 -14.15 -5.81 -18.60
N LEU A 195 -15.01 -5.35 -17.69
CA LEU A 195 -15.73 -4.09 -17.84
C LEU A 195 -14.80 -2.89 -17.90
N ILE A 196 -13.75 -2.87 -17.07
CA ILE A 196 -12.71 -1.83 -17.12
C ILE A 196 -12.03 -1.81 -18.49
N ILE A 197 -11.62 -2.97 -19.01
CA ILE A 197 -10.97 -3.08 -20.32
C ILE A 197 -11.90 -2.57 -21.44
N ILE A 198 -13.15 -2.99 -21.44
CA ILE A 198 -14.16 -2.52 -22.41
C ILE A 198 -14.33 -0.99 -22.31
N GLY A 199 -14.44 -0.48 -21.10
CA GLY A 199 -14.60 0.96 -20.85
C GLY A 199 -13.39 1.78 -21.28
N LEU A 200 -12.19 1.27 -21.04
CA LEU A 200 -10.94 1.89 -21.47
C LEU A 200 -10.91 2.06 -23.00
N PHE A 201 -11.18 0.98 -23.75
CA PHE A 201 -11.20 1.04 -25.22
C PHE A 201 -12.35 1.90 -25.77
N TYR A 202 -13.53 1.84 -25.16
CA TYR A 202 -14.65 2.68 -25.54
C TYR A 202 -14.35 4.18 -25.32
N HIS A 203 -13.82 4.53 -24.14
CA HIS A 203 -13.46 5.90 -23.77
C HIS A 203 -12.38 6.47 -24.69
N LEU A 204 -11.32 5.69 -24.95
CA LEU A 204 -10.25 6.08 -25.88
C LEU A 204 -10.78 6.43 -27.26
N ARG A 205 -11.77 5.67 -27.79
CA ARG A 205 -12.36 5.89 -29.12
C ARG A 205 -13.36 7.03 -29.16
N LYS A 206 -14.08 7.29 -28.07
CA LYS A 206 -15.15 8.29 -28.02
C LYS A 206 -14.68 9.66 -27.59
N ASP A 207 -13.76 9.74 -26.63
CA ASP A 207 -13.26 11.00 -26.10
C ASP A 207 -11.82 10.84 -25.59
N SER A 208 -10.88 10.97 -26.52
CA SER A 208 -9.46 10.83 -26.24
C SER A 208 -8.90 11.89 -25.26
N LYS A 209 -9.55 13.08 -25.17
CA LYS A 209 -9.10 14.15 -24.26
C LYS A 209 -9.36 13.77 -22.80
N TYR A 210 -10.60 13.42 -22.46
CA TYR A 210 -10.95 13.01 -21.10
C TYR A 210 -10.38 11.62 -20.77
N PHE A 211 -10.20 10.74 -21.76
CA PHE A 211 -9.43 9.51 -21.60
C PHE A 211 -8.02 9.81 -21.11
N LEU A 212 -7.32 10.77 -21.75
CA LEU A 212 -5.94 11.13 -21.35
C LEU A 212 -5.89 11.70 -19.93
N VAL A 213 -6.88 12.53 -19.54
CA VAL A 213 -6.97 13.05 -18.17
C VAL A 213 -7.06 11.93 -17.15
N ASN A 214 -7.94 10.94 -17.38
CA ASN A 214 -8.08 9.80 -16.47
C ASN A 214 -6.84 8.87 -16.51
N LEU A 215 -6.21 8.71 -17.67
CA LEU A 215 -4.98 7.95 -17.83
C LEU A 215 -3.81 8.58 -17.05
N ILE A 216 -3.68 9.90 -17.08
CA ILE A 216 -2.69 10.63 -16.29
C ILE A 216 -2.96 10.45 -14.80
N LEU A 217 -4.22 10.59 -14.36
CA LEU A 217 -4.61 10.35 -12.97
C LEU A 217 -4.25 8.92 -12.54
N PHE A 218 -4.59 7.92 -13.35
CA PHE A 218 -4.25 6.53 -13.12
C PHE A 218 -2.73 6.33 -13.02
N PHE A 219 -1.97 6.85 -13.98
CA PHE A 219 -0.50 6.70 -14.01
C PHE A 219 0.17 7.28 -12.76
N PHE A 220 -0.19 8.50 -12.35
CA PHE A 220 0.41 9.14 -11.19
C PHE A 220 -0.02 8.53 -9.86
N SER A 221 -1.23 7.98 -9.77
CA SER A 221 -1.71 7.27 -8.57
C SER A 221 -1.36 5.79 -8.51
N SER A 222 -0.70 5.25 -9.53
CA SER A 222 -0.27 3.86 -9.64
C SER A 222 1.24 3.74 -9.85
N ILE A 223 1.69 3.66 -11.10
CA ILE A 223 3.10 3.38 -11.46
C ILE A 223 4.05 4.44 -10.90
N ALA A 224 3.72 5.73 -11.06
CA ALA A 224 4.55 6.80 -10.51
C ALA A 224 4.60 6.75 -8.98
N LEU A 225 3.49 6.35 -8.33
CA LEU A 225 3.44 6.18 -6.89
C LEU A 225 4.28 4.98 -6.43
N VAL A 226 4.26 3.85 -7.15
CA VAL A 226 5.15 2.70 -6.89
C VAL A 226 6.62 3.12 -6.96
N LEU A 227 7.00 3.88 -8.00
CA LEU A 227 8.34 4.44 -8.14
C LEU A 227 8.72 5.34 -6.96
N TYR A 228 7.80 6.22 -6.55
CA TYR A 228 8.03 7.16 -5.44
C TYR A 228 8.16 6.47 -4.09
N LEU A 229 7.32 5.50 -3.80
CA LEU A 229 7.33 4.77 -2.52
C LEU A 229 8.59 3.93 -2.35
N ASN A 230 9.14 3.42 -3.44
CA ASN A 230 10.35 2.58 -3.45
C ASN A 230 10.36 1.54 -2.31
N GLN A 231 9.29 0.77 -2.22
CA GLN A 231 9.08 -0.18 -1.12
C GLN A 231 10.17 -1.24 -1.11
N ALA A 232 10.80 -1.42 0.06
CA ALA A 232 11.73 -2.50 0.30
C ALA A 232 11.00 -3.86 0.38
N ALA A 233 11.74 -4.97 0.23
CA ALA A 233 11.21 -6.30 0.46
C ALA A 233 10.72 -6.47 1.91
N TYR A 234 9.85 -7.45 2.15
CA TYR A 234 9.32 -7.76 3.49
C TYR A 234 8.75 -6.57 4.25
N GLN A 235 7.83 -5.83 3.61
CA GLN A 235 7.08 -4.81 4.34
C GLN A 235 6.31 -5.47 5.50
N PRO A 236 6.29 -4.87 6.70
CA PRO A 236 5.58 -5.43 7.86
C PRO A 236 4.08 -5.58 7.62
N ARG A 237 3.52 -4.81 6.70
CA ARG A 237 2.16 -4.94 6.15
C ARG A 237 2.11 -4.41 4.73
N GLU A 238 1.19 -4.91 3.94
CA GLU A 238 0.90 -4.34 2.61
C GLU A 238 0.29 -2.94 2.77
N ARG A 239 0.76 -2.01 1.91
CA ARG A 239 0.30 -0.61 1.92
C ARG A 239 -0.65 -0.34 0.75
N ASP A 240 -1.61 -1.20 0.60
CA ASP A 240 -2.63 -1.21 -0.45
C ASP A 240 -3.48 0.07 -0.48
N TYR A 241 -3.77 0.63 0.69
CA TYR A 241 -4.56 1.87 0.82
C TYR A 241 -3.96 3.07 0.07
N VAL A 242 -2.68 3.09 -0.23
CA VAL A 242 -2.06 4.18 -1.00
C VAL A 242 -2.51 4.20 -2.47
N PHE A 243 -3.00 3.06 -2.99
CA PHE A 243 -3.45 2.92 -4.38
C PHE A 243 -4.94 3.21 -4.59
N LEU A 244 -5.66 3.64 -3.55
CA LEU A 244 -7.10 3.90 -3.60
C LEU A 244 -7.51 4.83 -4.75
N LEU A 245 -6.72 5.86 -5.04
CA LEU A 245 -6.99 6.80 -6.13
C LEU A 245 -6.84 6.14 -7.52
N SER A 246 -5.92 5.19 -7.69
CA SER A 246 -5.81 4.42 -8.93
C SER A 246 -7.03 3.53 -9.15
N PHE A 247 -7.56 2.92 -8.08
CA PHE A 247 -8.79 2.11 -8.16
C PHE A 247 -10.03 2.95 -8.43
N ALA A 248 -10.11 4.15 -7.87
CA ALA A 248 -11.15 5.12 -8.23
C ALA A 248 -11.11 5.48 -9.73
N SER A 249 -9.89 5.71 -10.27
CA SER A 249 -9.70 5.95 -11.71
C SER A 249 -10.12 4.74 -12.56
N LEU A 250 -9.80 3.51 -12.16
CA LEU A 250 -10.26 2.28 -12.82
C LEU A 250 -11.79 2.12 -12.76
N SER A 251 -12.39 2.50 -11.63
CA SER A 251 -13.85 2.44 -11.47
C SER A 251 -14.59 3.37 -12.43
N LEU A 252 -14.00 4.51 -12.84
CA LEU A 252 -14.55 5.33 -13.92
C LEU A 252 -14.61 4.56 -15.23
N TRP A 253 -13.56 3.83 -15.61
CA TRP A 253 -13.60 2.99 -16.81
C TRP A 253 -14.57 1.81 -16.66
N LEU A 254 -14.73 1.25 -15.46
CA LEU A 254 -15.75 0.23 -15.20
C LEU A 254 -17.15 0.76 -15.52
N VAL A 255 -17.51 1.94 -15.03
CA VAL A 255 -18.81 2.58 -15.32
C VAL A 255 -18.97 2.87 -16.81
N ILE A 256 -17.94 3.35 -17.48
CA ILE A 256 -17.96 3.59 -18.93
C ILE A 256 -18.12 2.26 -19.70
N GLY A 257 -17.53 1.18 -19.22
CA GLY A 257 -17.71 -0.17 -19.77
C GLY A 257 -19.13 -0.67 -19.66
N ILE A 258 -19.75 -0.50 -18.49
CA ILE A 258 -21.17 -0.78 -18.28
C ILE A 258 -22.04 0.00 -19.27
N PHE A 259 -21.79 1.31 -19.41
CA PHE A 259 -22.50 2.15 -20.36
C PHE A 259 -22.32 1.68 -21.79
N SER A 260 -21.11 1.32 -22.21
CA SER A 260 -20.81 0.79 -23.55
C SER A 260 -21.59 -0.48 -23.86
N ILE A 261 -21.62 -1.44 -22.92
CA ILE A 261 -22.39 -2.67 -23.07
C ILE A 261 -23.89 -2.37 -23.13
N SER A 262 -24.37 -1.52 -22.21
CA SER A 262 -25.80 -1.12 -22.18
C SER A 262 -26.22 -0.48 -23.49
N GLN A 263 -25.36 0.36 -24.10
CA GLN A 263 -25.64 0.95 -25.42
C GLN A 263 -25.67 -0.11 -26.53
N THR A 264 -24.76 -1.05 -26.52
CA THR A 264 -24.72 -2.14 -27.50
C THR A 264 -25.96 -3.01 -27.42
N ILE A 265 -26.36 -3.43 -26.22
CA ILE A 265 -27.57 -4.21 -26.00
C ILE A 265 -28.80 -3.42 -26.43
N ALA A 266 -28.93 -2.14 -26.04
CA ALA A 266 -30.04 -1.29 -26.42
C ALA A 266 -30.21 -1.18 -27.95
N ASN A 267 -29.12 -1.08 -28.68
CA ASN A 267 -29.10 -1.04 -30.14
C ASN A 267 -29.59 -2.37 -30.74
N ILE A 268 -29.16 -3.52 -30.18
CA ILE A 268 -29.58 -4.86 -30.64
C ILE A 268 -31.09 -5.05 -30.47
N ILE A 269 -31.60 -4.73 -29.29
CA ILE A 269 -33.05 -4.90 -28.97
C ILE A 269 -33.90 -3.71 -29.39
N LYS A 270 -33.32 -2.74 -30.10
CA LYS A 270 -33.97 -1.50 -30.58
C LYS A 270 -34.64 -0.68 -29.47
N LEU A 271 -34.05 -0.68 -28.28
CA LEU A 271 -34.50 0.11 -27.15
C LEU A 271 -34.11 1.59 -27.32
N ARG A 272 -35.05 2.49 -27.05
CA ARG A 272 -34.87 3.92 -27.30
C ARG A 272 -33.75 4.57 -26.51
N ARG A 273 -33.44 4.05 -25.27
CA ARG A 273 -32.41 4.61 -24.39
C ARG A 273 -31.66 3.50 -23.63
N PRO A 274 -30.31 3.49 -23.63
CA PRO A 274 -29.53 2.49 -22.93
C PRO A 274 -29.69 2.54 -21.40
N ILE A 275 -30.09 3.70 -20.86
CA ILE A 275 -30.26 3.90 -19.41
C ILE A 275 -31.25 2.90 -18.78
N TYR A 276 -32.18 2.32 -19.55
CA TYR A 276 -33.12 1.31 -19.04
C TYR A 276 -32.43 -0.05 -18.76
N ILE A 277 -31.27 -0.30 -19.35
CA ILE A 277 -30.49 -1.54 -19.14
C ILE A 277 -29.47 -1.35 -18.02
N THR A 278 -28.89 -0.15 -17.87
CA THR A 278 -27.85 0.16 -16.91
C THR A 278 -28.16 -0.30 -15.48
N PRO A 279 -29.38 -0.19 -14.94
CA PRO A 279 -29.69 -0.63 -13.57
C PRO A 279 -29.47 -2.12 -13.33
N ILE A 280 -29.47 -2.98 -14.34
CA ILE A 280 -29.15 -4.41 -14.20
C ILE A 280 -27.77 -4.60 -13.64
N PHE A 281 -26.82 -3.71 -14.00
CA PHE A 281 -25.44 -3.75 -13.53
C PHE A 281 -25.26 -3.33 -12.07
N ILE A 282 -26.31 -2.82 -11.38
CA ILE A 282 -26.29 -2.59 -9.92
C ILE A 282 -26.12 -3.93 -9.18
N ALA A 283 -26.51 -5.04 -9.79
CA ALA A 283 -26.27 -6.38 -9.26
C ALA A 283 -24.77 -6.64 -9.01
N LEU A 284 -23.86 -6.07 -9.79
CA LEU A 284 -22.42 -6.28 -9.64
C LEU A 284 -21.86 -5.72 -8.32
N PRO A 285 -22.04 -4.43 -7.95
CA PRO A 285 -21.57 -3.94 -6.66
C PRO A 285 -22.28 -4.60 -5.47
N ILE A 286 -23.55 -5.00 -5.62
CA ILE A 286 -24.27 -5.76 -4.59
C ILE A 286 -23.60 -7.13 -4.41
N TYR A 287 -23.33 -7.85 -5.49
CA TYR A 287 -22.64 -9.13 -5.45
C TYR A 287 -21.26 -9.01 -4.78
N ILE A 288 -20.43 -8.04 -5.22
CA ILE A 288 -19.13 -7.77 -4.61
C ILE A 288 -19.26 -7.44 -3.12
N GLY A 289 -20.30 -6.65 -2.74
CA GLY A 289 -20.55 -6.32 -1.34
C GLY A 289 -20.95 -7.53 -0.49
N ILE A 290 -21.68 -8.49 -1.05
CA ILE A 290 -22.05 -9.74 -0.37
C ILE A 290 -20.82 -10.63 -0.20
N GLU A 291 -20.01 -10.82 -1.25
CA GLU A 291 -18.79 -11.64 -1.22
C GLU A 291 -17.77 -11.13 -0.20
N ASN A 292 -17.68 -9.80 0.00
CA ASN A 292 -16.72 -9.21 0.92
C ASN A 292 -17.29 -8.93 2.33
N TYR A 293 -18.55 -9.27 2.59
CA TYR A 293 -19.18 -8.88 3.86
C TYR A 293 -18.58 -9.58 5.07
N ASP A 294 -18.23 -10.84 4.93
CA ASP A 294 -17.76 -11.67 6.05
C ASP A 294 -16.31 -11.35 6.48
N ASP A 295 -15.44 -10.96 5.53
CA ASP A 295 -14.06 -10.57 5.81
C ASP A 295 -13.92 -9.09 6.22
N HIS A 296 -14.86 -8.23 5.82
CA HIS A 296 -14.90 -6.81 6.19
C HIS A 296 -15.77 -6.51 7.41
N ASN A 297 -16.51 -7.49 7.93
CA ASN A 297 -17.32 -7.29 9.12
C ASN A 297 -16.48 -7.44 10.40
N HIS A 298 -16.09 -6.31 10.95
CA HIS A 298 -15.33 -6.23 12.20
C HIS A 298 -16.22 -6.06 13.46
N ALA A 299 -17.55 -6.26 13.33
CA ALA A 299 -18.45 -6.20 14.48
C ALA A 299 -18.06 -7.24 15.54
N GLY A 300 -17.90 -6.80 16.78
CA GLY A 300 -17.50 -7.68 17.89
C GLY A 300 -15.99 -7.98 17.97
N GLN A 301 -15.16 -7.42 17.13
CA GLN A 301 -13.69 -7.61 17.18
C GLN A 301 -13.06 -6.58 18.13
N TYR A 302 -12.93 -6.95 19.40
CA TYR A 302 -12.36 -6.08 20.46
C TYR A 302 -10.94 -6.48 20.88
N THR A 303 -10.22 -7.28 20.10
CA THR A 303 -8.91 -7.85 20.47
C THR A 303 -7.91 -6.76 20.86
N ALA A 304 -7.71 -5.74 20.02
CA ALA A 304 -6.76 -4.66 20.28
C ALA A 304 -7.15 -3.85 21.53
N ARG A 305 -8.44 -3.55 21.70
CA ARG A 305 -8.98 -2.86 22.88
C ARG A 305 -8.75 -3.66 24.17
N ASN A 306 -9.13 -4.93 24.16
CA ASN A 306 -9.02 -5.78 25.34
C ASN A 306 -7.56 -6.05 25.74
N PHE A 307 -6.69 -6.20 24.74
CA PHE A 307 -5.24 -6.31 24.97
C PHE A 307 -4.68 -5.04 25.62
N ALA A 308 -5.04 -3.86 25.11
CA ALA A 308 -4.63 -2.58 25.68
C ALA A 308 -5.12 -2.42 27.12
N ILE A 309 -6.36 -2.79 27.43
CA ILE A 309 -6.89 -2.80 28.81
C ILE A 309 -6.05 -3.71 29.70
N SER A 310 -5.80 -4.94 29.27
CA SER A 310 -5.01 -5.89 30.06
C SER A 310 -3.58 -5.40 30.33
N MET A 311 -2.94 -4.75 29.33
CA MET A 311 -1.63 -4.13 29.51
C MET A 311 -1.66 -2.99 30.55
N LEU A 312 -2.65 -2.10 30.45
CA LEU A 312 -2.76 -0.99 31.40
C LEU A 312 -3.10 -1.47 32.83
N GLU A 313 -3.97 -2.45 32.95
CA GLU A 313 -4.35 -3.01 34.25
C GLU A 313 -3.21 -3.81 34.92
N SER A 314 -2.27 -4.36 34.15
CA SER A 314 -1.09 -5.03 34.70
C SER A 314 -0.05 -4.06 35.28
N CYS A 315 -0.17 -2.75 35.01
CA CYS A 315 0.74 -1.75 35.52
C CYS A 315 0.38 -1.28 36.95
N ASP A 316 1.41 -0.95 37.75
CA ASP A 316 1.22 -0.29 39.02
C ASP A 316 0.58 1.12 38.85
N LYS A 317 0.06 1.66 39.94
CA LYS A 317 -0.53 3.02 39.93
C LYS A 317 0.57 4.05 39.61
N ASN A 318 0.26 4.97 38.68
CA ASN A 318 1.16 6.01 38.19
C ASN A 318 2.43 5.46 37.49
N ALA A 319 2.41 4.24 36.98
CA ALA A 319 3.54 3.64 36.27
C ALA A 319 3.84 4.36 34.93
N ILE A 320 5.06 4.15 34.44
CA ILE A 320 5.46 4.51 33.09
C ILE A 320 5.53 3.21 32.26
N LEU A 321 4.76 3.14 31.19
CA LEU A 321 4.72 2.01 30.27
C LEU A 321 5.44 2.40 28.98
N PHE A 322 6.58 1.74 28.71
CA PHE A 322 7.26 1.87 27.43
C PHE A 322 6.71 0.86 26.43
N VAL A 323 6.35 1.33 25.25
CA VAL A 323 5.83 0.52 24.15
C VAL A 323 6.65 0.77 22.88
N ASN A 324 6.60 -0.16 21.93
CA ASN A 324 7.37 -0.06 20.70
C ASN A 324 6.42 -0.16 19.49
N GLY A 325 6.19 0.96 18.84
CA GLY A 325 5.43 1.05 17.60
C GLY A 325 3.94 1.35 17.76
N ASP A 326 3.34 1.70 16.65
CA ASP A 326 1.98 2.23 16.55
C ASP A 326 0.91 1.20 16.96
N ASN A 327 1.16 -0.09 16.68
CA ASN A 327 0.17 -1.15 16.93
C ASN A 327 -0.13 -1.34 18.42
N ASP A 328 0.85 -1.10 19.27
CA ASP A 328 0.67 -1.16 20.73
C ASP A 328 0.22 0.20 21.29
N THR A 329 0.81 1.28 20.80
CA THR A 329 0.61 2.63 21.32
C THR A 329 -0.81 3.15 21.08
N PHE A 330 -1.33 3.04 19.86
CA PHE A 330 -2.64 3.63 19.54
C PHE A 330 -3.81 2.99 20.27
N PRO A 331 -3.90 1.67 20.45
CA PRO A 331 -4.93 1.07 21.28
C PRO A 331 -4.87 1.52 22.74
N LEU A 332 -3.67 1.67 23.31
CA LEU A 332 -3.49 2.17 24.68
C LEU A 332 -3.98 3.62 24.80
N TRP A 333 -3.59 4.49 23.88
CA TRP A 333 -4.06 5.88 23.87
C TRP A 333 -5.57 5.99 23.64
N TYR A 334 -6.15 5.12 22.80
CA TYR A 334 -7.60 5.04 22.62
C TYR A 334 -8.30 4.72 23.95
N VAL A 335 -7.87 3.65 24.62
CA VAL A 335 -8.47 3.22 25.90
C VAL A 335 -8.34 4.31 26.97
N GLN A 336 -7.20 5.01 27.04
CA GLN A 336 -6.99 6.09 28.00
C GLN A 336 -7.80 7.35 27.68
N ASN A 337 -7.77 7.82 26.42
CA ASN A 337 -8.32 9.13 26.08
C ASN A 337 -9.81 9.09 25.72
N VAL A 338 -10.31 7.97 25.17
CA VAL A 338 -11.72 7.82 24.77
C VAL A 338 -12.52 7.12 25.86
N GLU A 339 -12.01 6.02 26.40
CA GLU A 339 -12.73 5.23 27.40
C GLU A 339 -12.41 5.65 28.86
N GLY A 340 -11.35 6.43 29.06
CA GLY A 340 -10.99 6.98 30.38
C GLY A 340 -10.32 6.00 31.34
N ILE A 341 -9.88 4.82 30.83
CA ILE A 341 -9.32 3.74 31.64
C ILE A 341 -7.84 4.00 31.91
N ARG A 342 -7.42 3.88 33.19
CA ARG A 342 -5.99 3.94 33.61
C ARG A 342 -5.23 5.17 33.06
N ARG A 343 -5.83 6.33 33.15
CA ARG A 343 -5.17 7.63 32.78
C ARG A 343 -4.00 7.98 33.68
N ASP A 344 -3.86 7.28 34.80
CA ASP A 344 -2.72 7.41 35.71
C ASP A 344 -1.44 6.84 35.14
N VAL A 345 -1.51 5.87 34.22
CA VAL A 345 -0.35 5.26 33.57
C VAL A 345 0.13 6.15 32.43
N ARG A 346 1.44 6.46 32.40
CA ARG A 346 2.06 7.23 31.32
C ARG A 346 2.59 6.32 30.23
N VAL A 347 1.94 6.30 29.07
CA VAL A 347 2.39 5.53 27.89
C VAL A 347 3.40 6.35 27.08
N ILE A 348 4.58 5.78 26.84
CA ILE A 348 5.68 6.36 26.06
C ILE A 348 6.06 5.42 24.94
N ASN A 349 6.12 5.93 23.70
CA ASN A 349 6.56 5.21 22.51
C ASN A 349 7.94 5.71 22.10
#